data_794c7d42e4d7489f6bbec69bab7625d0
#
_entry.id   794c7d42e4d7489f6bbec69bab7625d0
#
_cell.length_a   1.000
_cell.length_b   1.000
_cell.length_c   1.000
_cell.angle_alpha   90.00
_cell.angle_beta   90.00
_cell.angle_gamma   90.00
#
_symmetry.space_group_name_H-M   'P 1'
#
loop_
_entity.id
_entity.type
_entity.pdbx_description
1 polymer ?
#
loop_
_entity_poly.entity_id
_entity_poly.type
_entity_poly.pdbx_seq_one_letter_code
_entity_poly.pdbx_strand_id
1 'polypeptide(L)'
;PAEIPQEDFFAGVRLSRDRLFRGSYAMCDAPLGHIQTDKPNTAYDYDAIIRGENGSENEGGDTIQIQYGTGVKTVKLSAADGSYIPHKPVISHEVGQYDYFPDFDEMKMYTGPLVPRYLDIFRERLEEKGLYTQWRDFFEAVGAHCTQCYKDEIETALRSSELSGFQLLDLQDFNGQGVSLVGVLNAFMQSKGFITPEDWRGFCDSNVLLAKTEKYVFGAEEKPSVEILLSSYGKGKIKSGAVQYSLRSDELDINGSVESTRS
;
A
#
# COMPACT_ATOMS: atom_id res chain seq x y z
N PRO A 1 2.05 -21.27 2.89
CA PRO A 1 0.85 -21.98 2.48
C PRO A 1 -0.27 -21.66 3.44
N ALA A 2 -1.25 -21.03 2.88
CA ALA A 2 -2.31 -20.39 3.62
C ALA A 2 -3.57 -21.25 3.75
N GLU A 3 -3.48 -22.56 3.64
CA GLU A 3 -4.66 -23.41 3.59
C GLU A 3 -4.61 -24.61 4.53
N ILE A 4 -3.94 -24.47 5.66
CA ILE A 4 -4.02 -25.49 6.68
C ILE A 4 -5.30 -25.32 7.53
N PRO A 5 -5.92 -26.41 8.00
CA PRO A 5 -7.20 -26.36 8.70
C PRO A 5 -7.20 -25.51 9.98
N GLN A 6 -6.04 -25.34 10.59
CA GLN A 6 -5.87 -24.61 11.86
C GLN A 6 -5.80 -23.09 11.70
N GLU A 7 -5.68 -22.57 10.48
CA GLU A 7 -5.66 -21.13 10.26
C GLU A 7 -7.08 -20.55 10.25
N ASP A 8 -7.25 -19.39 10.90
CA ASP A 8 -8.53 -18.69 10.96
C ASP A 8 -8.76 -17.73 9.78
N PHE A 9 -7.67 -17.31 9.13
CA PHE A 9 -7.70 -16.42 7.95
C PHE A 9 -6.55 -16.74 6.99
N PHE A 10 -6.66 -16.25 5.78
CA PHE A 10 -5.59 -16.33 4.79
C PHE A 10 -4.81 -15.02 4.74
N ALA A 11 -3.49 -15.10 4.91
CA ALA A 11 -2.59 -13.98 4.70
C ALA A 11 -2.12 -13.99 3.25
N GLY A 12 -2.53 -13.00 2.49
CA GLY A 12 -2.17 -12.89 1.09
C GLY A 12 -2.66 -11.59 0.48
N VAL A 13 -2.18 -11.27 -0.70
CA VAL A 13 -2.55 -10.07 -1.43
C VAL A 13 -3.14 -10.37 -2.79
N ARG A 14 -3.19 -11.61 -3.17
CA ARG A 14 -3.75 -12.03 -4.47
C ARG A 14 -4.23 -13.47 -4.45
N LEU A 15 -5.15 -13.75 -5.35
CA LEU A 15 -5.68 -15.07 -5.60
C LEU A 15 -5.00 -15.64 -6.84
N SER A 16 -4.55 -16.86 -6.75
CA SER A 16 -4.20 -17.66 -7.91
C SER A 16 -5.30 -18.67 -8.21
N ARG A 17 -5.13 -19.41 -9.31
CA ARG A 17 -6.13 -20.32 -9.84
C ARG A 17 -6.73 -21.29 -8.81
N ASP A 18 -5.91 -21.81 -7.94
CA ASP A 18 -6.23 -22.88 -7.00
C ASP A 18 -5.85 -22.58 -5.55
N ARG A 19 -5.26 -21.41 -5.28
CA ARG A 19 -4.80 -21.02 -3.97
C ARG A 19 -4.53 -19.53 -3.85
N LEU A 20 -4.39 -19.05 -2.61
CA LEU A 20 -3.86 -17.75 -2.33
C LEU A 20 -2.35 -17.72 -2.57
N PHE A 21 -1.89 -16.66 -3.21
CA PHE A 21 -0.48 -16.37 -3.31
C PHE A 21 -0.09 -15.39 -2.19
N ARG A 22 0.85 -15.78 -1.36
CA ARG A 22 1.41 -14.88 -0.35
C ARG A 22 2.37 -13.91 -1.00
N GLY A 23 2.17 -12.62 -0.78
CA GLY A 23 3.04 -11.58 -1.25
C GLY A 23 3.08 -10.41 -0.28
N SER A 24 4.11 -9.59 -0.39
CA SER A 24 4.32 -8.42 0.45
C SER A 24 3.64 -7.16 -0.06
N TYR A 25 3.11 -7.18 -1.28
CA TYR A 25 2.53 -5.99 -1.90
C TYR A 25 1.16 -6.28 -2.45
N ALA A 26 0.24 -5.35 -2.30
CA ALA A 26 -0.97 -5.32 -3.09
C ALA A 26 -0.59 -4.97 -4.52
N MET A 27 -0.61 -5.94 -5.42
CA MET A 27 -0.46 -5.72 -6.85
C MET A 27 -1.85 -5.64 -7.46
N CYS A 28 -2.04 -4.77 -8.40
CA CYS A 28 -3.32 -4.60 -9.06
C CYS A 28 -3.17 -4.38 -10.54
N ASP A 29 -4.30 -4.51 -11.21
CA ASP A 29 -4.36 -4.44 -12.65
C ASP A 29 -4.08 -3.02 -13.17
N ALA A 30 -3.47 -2.96 -14.34
CA ALA A 30 -3.41 -1.74 -15.10
C ALA A 30 -4.83 -1.15 -15.34
N PRO A 31 -4.96 0.17 -15.48
CA PRO A 31 -3.88 1.17 -15.61
C PRO A 31 -3.43 1.80 -14.29
N LEU A 32 -4.08 1.52 -13.18
CA LEU A 32 -3.89 2.27 -11.94
C LEU A 32 -2.77 1.74 -11.04
N GLY A 33 -2.19 0.60 -11.40
CA GLY A 33 -1.26 -0.08 -10.51
C GLY A 33 -1.99 -0.61 -9.27
N HIS A 34 -1.33 -0.69 -8.13
CA HIS A 34 -1.91 -1.21 -6.88
C HIS A 34 -2.68 -0.16 -6.06
N ILE A 35 -2.77 1.05 -6.56
CA ILE A 35 -3.46 2.16 -5.92
C ILE A 35 -4.85 2.29 -6.54
N GLN A 36 -5.88 2.54 -5.74
CA GLN A 36 -7.26 2.80 -6.18
C GLN A 36 -8.01 1.64 -6.86
N THR A 37 -7.62 0.40 -6.68
CA THR A 37 -8.46 -0.73 -7.07
C THR A 37 -9.15 -1.37 -5.86
N ASP A 38 -10.31 -1.95 -6.10
CA ASP A 38 -11.04 -2.76 -5.13
C ASP A 38 -10.84 -4.27 -5.33
N LYS A 39 -10.07 -4.65 -6.36
CA LYS A 39 -9.80 -6.04 -6.72
C LYS A 39 -8.31 -6.28 -6.97
N PRO A 40 -7.49 -6.22 -5.92
CA PRO A 40 -6.06 -6.41 -6.08
C PRO A 40 -5.75 -7.83 -6.59
N ASN A 41 -4.97 -7.90 -7.67
CA ASN A 41 -4.41 -9.13 -8.22
C ASN A 41 -5.39 -10.20 -8.70
N THR A 42 -6.57 -9.83 -9.11
CA THR A 42 -7.58 -10.79 -9.57
C THR A 42 -7.55 -11.07 -11.07
N ALA A 43 -6.94 -10.19 -11.88
CA ALA A 43 -6.90 -10.39 -13.34
C ALA A 43 -5.82 -11.34 -13.82
N TYR A 44 -4.75 -11.58 -13.03
CA TYR A 44 -3.61 -12.38 -13.46
C TYR A 44 -3.27 -13.50 -12.49
N ASP A 45 -2.97 -14.68 -13.02
CA ASP A 45 -2.41 -15.79 -12.25
C ASP A 45 -0.89 -15.66 -12.12
N TYR A 46 -0.47 -14.86 -11.14
CA TYR A 46 0.96 -14.62 -10.86
C TYR A 46 1.69 -15.88 -10.38
N ASP A 47 0.99 -16.79 -9.75
CA ASP A 47 1.59 -18.02 -9.24
C ASP A 47 1.96 -18.96 -10.41
N ALA A 48 1.08 -19.12 -11.40
CA ALA A 48 1.38 -19.84 -12.61
C ALA A 48 2.51 -19.17 -13.42
N ILE A 49 2.53 -17.84 -13.47
CA ILE A 49 3.60 -17.06 -14.11
C ILE A 49 4.96 -17.36 -13.44
N ILE A 50 5.00 -17.32 -12.12
CA ILE A 50 6.25 -17.58 -11.37
C ILE A 50 6.73 -19.02 -11.56
N ARG A 51 5.84 -19.98 -11.60
CA ARG A 51 6.17 -21.38 -11.89
C ARG A 51 6.61 -21.64 -13.33
N GLY A 52 6.38 -20.69 -14.22
CA GLY A 52 6.72 -20.85 -15.64
C GLY A 52 5.75 -21.75 -16.42
N GLU A 53 4.55 -21.95 -15.89
CA GLU A 53 3.54 -22.82 -16.48
C GLU A 53 2.86 -22.22 -17.73
N ASN A 54 3.05 -20.93 -17.98
CA ASN A 54 2.46 -20.20 -19.10
C ASN A 54 3.39 -20.21 -20.31
N GLY A 55 3.63 -21.40 -20.85
CA GLY A 55 4.58 -21.64 -21.92
C GLY A 55 4.00 -21.53 -23.33
N SER A 56 3.30 -20.49 -23.72
CA SER A 56 3.09 -20.22 -25.15
C SER A 56 3.79 -18.95 -25.58
N GLU A 57 4.89 -19.11 -26.29
CA GLU A 57 5.72 -18.01 -26.82
C GLU A 57 5.05 -17.17 -27.93
N ASN A 58 3.82 -17.44 -28.31
CA ASN A 58 3.32 -16.99 -29.61
C ASN A 58 2.05 -16.14 -29.66
N GLU A 59 1.51 -15.67 -28.53
CA GLU A 59 0.39 -14.74 -28.60
C GLU A 59 0.70 -13.46 -27.85
N GLY A 60 0.52 -12.32 -28.53
CA GLY A 60 0.76 -10.99 -27.99
C GLY A 60 -0.06 -10.77 -26.74
N GLY A 61 0.59 -10.72 -25.60
CA GLY A 61 0.04 -10.44 -24.29
C GLY A 61 0.97 -9.49 -23.55
N ASP A 62 0.43 -8.77 -22.58
CA ASP A 62 1.21 -7.89 -21.73
C ASP A 62 2.29 -8.66 -20.99
N THR A 63 3.44 -8.05 -20.84
CA THR A 63 4.54 -8.59 -20.06
C THR A 63 4.85 -7.70 -18.88
N ILE A 64 5.26 -8.29 -17.75
CA ILE A 64 5.78 -7.57 -16.61
C ILE A 64 7.19 -8.06 -16.27
N GLN A 65 7.94 -7.21 -15.60
CA GLN A 65 9.20 -7.57 -14.99
C GLN A 65 8.97 -7.91 -13.53
N ILE A 66 9.42 -9.08 -13.13
CA ILE A 66 9.38 -9.51 -11.73
C ILE A 66 10.79 -9.70 -11.21
N GLN A 67 11.01 -9.37 -9.95
CA GLN A 67 12.25 -9.70 -9.29
C GLN A 67 12.28 -11.21 -9.00
N TYR A 68 13.36 -11.87 -9.41
CA TYR A 68 13.59 -13.29 -9.16
C TYR A 68 14.98 -13.48 -8.57
N GLY A 69 15.02 -13.69 -7.27
CA GLY A 69 16.30 -13.69 -6.53
C GLY A 69 17.00 -12.33 -6.64
N THR A 70 18.24 -12.33 -7.14
CA THR A 70 19.02 -11.11 -7.39
C THR A 70 18.86 -10.54 -8.80
N GLY A 71 18.05 -11.19 -9.64
CA GLY A 71 17.84 -10.81 -11.04
C GLY A 71 16.43 -10.34 -11.32
N VAL A 72 16.22 -9.87 -12.54
CA VAL A 72 14.92 -9.48 -13.08
C VAL A 72 14.55 -10.44 -14.20
N LYS A 73 13.32 -10.95 -14.17
CA LYS A 73 12.75 -11.82 -15.21
C LYS A 73 11.54 -11.14 -15.83
N THR A 74 11.50 -11.09 -17.15
CA THR A 74 10.31 -10.68 -17.89
C THR A 74 9.40 -11.90 -18.08
N VAL A 75 8.14 -11.77 -17.69
CA VAL A 75 7.14 -12.84 -17.79
C VAL A 75 5.88 -12.34 -18.49
N LYS A 76 5.19 -13.22 -19.18
CA LYS A 76 3.87 -12.92 -19.74
C LYS A 76 2.80 -13.02 -18.66
N LEU A 77 1.81 -12.14 -18.74
CA LEU A 77 0.65 -12.18 -17.88
C LEU A 77 -0.37 -13.20 -18.42
N SER A 78 -0.96 -13.95 -17.52
CA SER A 78 -2.12 -14.80 -17.82
C SER A 78 -3.31 -14.37 -16.98
N ALA A 79 -4.51 -14.52 -17.53
CA ALA A 79 -5.72 -14.22 -16.78
C ALA A 79 -5.84 -15.13 -15.55
N ALA A 80 -6.20 -14.56 -14.40
CA ALA A 80 -6.51 -15.32 -13.21
C ALA A 80 -7.84 -16.06 -13.35
N ASP A 81 -7.96 -17.21 -12.68
CA ASP A 81 -9.23 -17.90 -12.57
C ASP A 81 -10.10 -17.21 -11.50
N GLY A 82 -11.03 -16.38 -11.94
CA GLY A 82 -11.97 -15.67 -11.07
C GLY A 82 -13.01 -16.58 -10.38
N SER A 83 -12.96 -17.89 -10.58
CA SER A 83 -13.88 -18.83 -9.93
C SER A 83 -13.47 -19.20 -8.50
N TYR A 84 -12.23 -18.95 -8.12
CA TYR A 84 -11.77 -19.26 -6.76
C TYR A 84 -12.34 -18.26 -5.77
N ILE A 85 -13.11 -18.77 -4.82
CA ILE A 85 -13.67 -17.99 -3.71
C ILE A 85 -13.04 -18.52 -2.41
N PRO A 86 -12.27 -17.71 -1.68
CA PRO A 86 -11.70 -18.13 -0.40
C PRO A 86 -12.81 -18.48 0.60
N HIS A 87 -12.64 -19.59 1.31
CA HIS A 87 -13.60 -20.03 2.33
C HIS A 87 -13.30 -19.45 3.72
N LYS A 88 -12.26 -18.66 3.85
CA LYS A 88 -11.85 -17.92 5.06
C LYS A 88 -11.60 -16.45 4.74
N PRO A 89 -11.62 -15.57 5.73
CA PRO A 89 -11.24 -14.17 5.53
C PRO A 89 -9.84 -14.05 4.92
N VAL A 90 -9.67 -13.14 3.97
CA VAL A 90 -8.38 -12.83 3.36
C VAL A 90 -7.85 -11.51 3.94
N ILE A 91 -6.66 -11.54 4.47
CA ILE A 91 -5.97 -10.39 5.04
C ILE A 91 -4.80 -10.01 4.12
N SER A 92 -4.75 -8.77 3.66
CA SER A 92 -3.59 -8.24 2.95
C SER A 92 -2.39 -8.23 3.89
N HIS A 93 -1.29 -8.86 3.48
CA HIS A 93 -0.12 -9.09 4.34
C HIS A 93 1.02 -8.15 3.95
N GLU A 94 1.72 -7.63 4.95
CA GLU A 94 2.88 -6.76 4.79
C GLU A 94 2.58 -5.48 3.97
N VAL A 95 1.46 -4.83 4.27
CA VAL A 95 1.10 -3.54 3.71
C VAL A 95 2.11 -2.47 4.16
N GLY A 96 2.58 -1.66 3.22
CA GLY A 96 3.59 -0.64 3.47
C GLY A 96 4.95 -1.02 2.89
N GLN A 97 6.00 -0.99 3.69
CA GLN A 97 7.40 -1.21 3.27
C GLN A 97 7.92 -0.10 2.34
N TYR A 98 7.47 1.12 2.54
CA TYR A 98 8.00 2.29 1.86
C TYR A 98 9.19 2.84 2.66
N ASP A 99 10.39 2.71 2.10
CA ASP A 99 11.62 3.12 2.77
C ASP A 99 11.70 4.63 2.95
N TYR A 100 11.79 5.07 4.20
CA TYR A 100 12.10 6.45 4.54
C TYR A 100 13.58 6.75 4.33
N PHE A 101 13.89 8.00 4.08
CA PHE A 101 15.27 8.44 4.10
C PHE A 101 15.81 8.44 5.54
N PRO A 102 17.09 8.11 5.79
CA PRO A 102 17.66 8.08 7.14
C PRO A 102 17.58 9.42 7.88
N ASP A 103 17.15 9.40 9.13
CA ASP A 103 17.30 10.53 10.05
C ASP A 103 18.63 10.42 10.81
N PHE A 104 19.59 11.28 10.46
CA PHE A 104 20.90 11.27 11.12
C PHE A 104 20.87 11.77 12.56
N ASP A 105 19.83 12.45 12.99
CA ASP A 105 19.67 12.85 14.38
C ASP A 105 19.39 11.67 15.31
N GLU A 106 18.89 10.56 14.79
CA GLU A 106 18.72 9.31 15.55
C GLU A 106 20.03 8.71 16.05
N MET A 107 21.15 9.01 15.43
CA MET A 107 22.47 8.48 15.87
C MET A 107 22.72 8.71 17.35
N LYS A 108 22.27 9.83 17.90
CA LYS A 108 22.44 10.20 19.30
C LYS A 108 21.62 9.37 20.28
N MET A 109 20.60 8.68 19.78
CA MET A 109 19.67 7.87 20.56
C MET A 109 20.21 6.46 20.83
N TYR A 110 21.18 6.02 20.04
CA TYR A 110 21.83 4.71 20.20
C TYR A 110 22.89 4.77 21.30
N THR A 111 22.46 4.64 22.54
CA THR A 111 23.33 4.74 23.74
C THR A 111 23.74 3.38 24.31
N GLY A 112 23.26 2.28 23.72
CA GLY A 112 23.54 0.91 24.14
C GLY A 112 24.66 0.25 23.33
N PRO A 113 24.72 -1.07 23.31
CA PRO A 113 25.75 -1.82 22.58
C PRO A 113 25.54 -1.80 21.05
N LEU A 114 24.34 -1.46 20.58
CA LEU A 114 24.02 -1.38 19.15
C LEU A 114 24.55 -0.06 18.58
N VAL A 115 25.27 -0.15 17.48
CA VAL A 115 25.79 1.00 16.74
C VAL A 115 25.10 1.04 15.37
N PRO A 116 24.47 2.16 15.01
CA PRO A 116 23.75 2.30 13.75
C PRO A 116 24.70 2.52 12.57
N ARG A 117 25.49 1.50 12.22
CA ARG A 117 26.49 1.56 11.16
C ARG A 117 25.94 2.01 9.81
N TYR A 118 24.69 1.72 9.53
CA TYR A 118 24.06 2.15 8.30
C TYR A 118 23.97 3.69 8.20
N LEU A 119 23.74 4.39 9.32
CA LEU A 119 23.72 5.84 9.33
C LEU A 119 25.11 6.44 9.04
N ASP A 120 26.17 5.84 9.59
CA ASP A 120 27.55 6.26 9.27
C ASP A 120 27.81 6.09 7.76
N ILE A 121 27.48 4.91 7.20
CA ILE A 121 27.70 4.61 5.79
C ILE A 121 26.89 5.56 4.87
N PHE A 122 25.63 5.82 5.18
CA PHE A 122 24.81 6.76 4.41
C PHE A 122 25.38 8.17 4.47
N ARG A 123 25.79 8.63 5.65
CA ARG A 123 26.42 9.94 5.82
C ARG A 123 27.69 10.06 4.98
N GLU A 124 28.62 9.12 5.09
CA GLU A 124 29.85 9.09 4.33
C GLU A 124 29.58 9.16 2.81
N ARG A 125 28.63 8.40 2.31
CA ARG A 125 28.25 8.43 0.89
C ARG A 125 27.65 9.76 0.45
N LEU A 126 26.88 10.41 1.30
CA LEU A 126 26.34 11.74 1.02
C LEU A 126 27.43 12.81 1.05
N GLU A 127 28.38 12.71 1.97
CA GLU A 127 29.55 13.60 2.05
C GLU A 127 30.42 13.47 0.80
N GLU A 128 30.73 12.23 0.36
CA GLU A 128 31.46 11.96 -0.87
C GLU A 128 30.80 12.57 -2.12
N LYS A 129 29.48 12.63 -2.13
CA LYS A 129 28.68 13.20 -3.23
C LYS A 129 28.40 14.70 -3.07
N GLY A 130 28.82 15.34 -1.97
CA GLY A 130 28.51 16.73 -1.66
C GLY A 130 27.04 17.01 -1.36
N LEU A 131 26.27 15.98 -0.97
CA LEU A 131 24.82 16.06 -0.75
C LEU A 131 24.43 16.06 0.73
N TYR A 132 25.39 15.86 1.64
CA TYR A 132 25.06 15.72 3.07
C TYR A 132 24.36 16.95 3.65
N THR A 133 24.65 18.15 3.20
CA THR A 133 23.98 19.38 3.68
C THR A 133 22.49 19.43 3.37
N GLN A 134 22.02 18.59 2.44
CA GLN A 134 20.62 18.52 1.98
C GLN A 134 19.87 17.32 2.58
N TRP A 135 20.49 16.57 3.48
CA TRP A 135 19.89 15.33 3.97
C TRP A 135 18.51 15.53 4.62
N ARG A 136 18.30 16.65 5.28
CA ARG A 136 17.01 16.95 5.92
C ARG A 136 15.91 17.18 4.88
N ASP A 137 16.22 17.87 3.80
CA ASP A 137 15.28 18.06 2.69
C ASP A 137 14.88 16.71 2.07
N PHE A 138 15.84 15.79 1.92
CA PHE A 138 15.55 14.43 1.46
C PHE A 138 14.68 13.65 2.45
N PHE A 139 14.99 13.74 3.74
CA PHE A 139 14.23 13.10 4.79
C PHE A 139 12.76 13.60 4.79
N GLU A 140 12.56 14.90 4.71
CA GLU A 140 11.22 15.52 4.70
C GLU A 140 10.44 15.17 3.44
N ALA A 141 11.06 15.27 2.27
CA ALA A 141 10.40 14.97 1.01
C ALA A 141 10.01 13.49 0.91
N VAL A 142 10.93 12.59 1.23
CA VAL A 142 10.67 11.13 1.20
C VAL A 142 9.65 10.76 2.26
N GLY A 143 9.74 11.34 3.46
CA GLY A 143 8.82 11.06 4.55
C GLY A 143 7.38 11.43 4.22
N ALA A 144 7.16 12.60 3.64
CA ALA A 144 5.85 13.03 3.17
C ALA A 144 5.30 12.09 2.09
N HIS A 145 6.15 11.70 1.13
CA HIS A 145 5.76 10.78 0.07
C HIS A 145 5.42 9.38 0.61
N CYS A 146 6.25 8.80 1.48
CA CYS A 146 5.99 7.49 2.09
C CYS A 146 4.66 7.49 2.85
N THR A 147 4.36 8.55 3.59
CA THR A 147 3.09 8.68 4.31
C THR A 147 1.90 8.67 3.35
N GLN A 148 2.01 9.34 2.21
CA GLN A 148 0.98 9.29 1.17
C GLN A 148 0.83 7.89 0.59
N CYS A 149 1.93 7.18 0.35
CA CYS A 149 1.89 5.79 -0.13
C CYS A 149 1.19 4.85 0.88
N TYR A 150 1.46 5.01 2.18
CA TYR A 150 0.74 4.26 3.22
C TYR A 150 -0.76 4.50 3.17
N LYS A 151 -1.17 5.77 3.07
CA LYS A 151 -2.58 6.13 2.94
C LYS A 151 -3.22 5.45 1.73
N ASP A 152 -2.60 5.56 0.57
CA ASP A 152 -3.12 5.03 -0.68
C ASP A 152 -3.27 3.49 -0.64
N GLU A 153 -2.30 2.79 -0.06
CA GLU A 153 -2.35 1.33 0.05
C GLU A 153 -3.37 0.85 1.08
N ILE A 154 -3.45 1.49 2.24
CA ILE A 154 -4.46 1.19 3.26
C ILE A 154 -5.87 1.44 2.71
N GLU A 155 -6.10 2.57 2.05
CA GLU A 155 -7.38 2.86 1.42
C GLU A 155 -7.73 1.87 0.31
N THR A 156 -6.74 1.38 -0.44
CA THR A 156 -6.93 0.31 -1.43
C THR A 156 -7.42 -0.98 -0.77
N ALA A 157 -6.79 -1.38 0.32
CA ALA A 157 -7.21 -2.55 1.08
C ALA A 157 -8.64 -2.39 1.64
N LEU A 158 -8.98 -1.20 2.13
CA LEU A 158 -10.31 -0.90 2.67
C LEU A 158 -11.38 -0.80 1.58
N ARG A 159 -11.03 -0.43 0.35
CA ARG A 159 -11.94 -0.42 -0.81
C ARG A 159 -12.21 -1.81 -1.36
N SER A 160 -11.31 -2.75 -1.11
CA SER A 160 -11.42 -4.10 -1.65
C SER A 160 -12.54 -4.90 -0.96
N SER A 161 -13.53 -5.33 -1.73
CA SER A 161 -14.58 -6.22 -1.25
C SER A 161 -14.09 -7.64 -0.98
N GLU A 162 -12.92 -7.99 -1.46
CA GLU A 162 -12.32 -9.33 -1.36
C GLU A 162 -11.36 -9.47 -0.18
N LEU A 163 -10.96 -8.34 0.41
CA LEU A 163 -10.10 -8.31 1.60
C LEU A 163 -10.93 -8.06 2.86
N SER A 164 -10.64 -8.80 3.91
CA SER A 164 -11.26 -8.65 5.23
C SER A 164 -10.44 -7.75 6.16
N GLY A 165 -9.28 -7.30 5.74
CA GLY A 165 -8.39 -6.43 6.49
C GLY A 165 -6.98 -6.43 5.95
N PHE A 166 -6.06 -5.85 6.70
CA PHE A 166 -4.65 -5.77 6.34
C PHE A 166 -3.75 -5.86 7.57
N GLN A 167 -2.49 -6.18 7.35
CA GLN A 167 -1.42 -6.18 8.35
C GLN A 167 -0.32 -5.24 7.88
N LEU A 168 -0.04 -4.23 8.68
CA LEU A 168 0.99 -3.24 8.39
C LEU A 168 2.39 -3.81 8.63
N LEU A 169 3.32 -3.56 7.73
CA LEU A 169 4.75 -3.79 7.90
C LEU A 169 5.54 -2.57 7.40
N ASP A 170 5.90 -1.63 8.28
CA ASP A 170 5.75 -1.76 9.72
C ASP A 170 5.21 -0.44 10.32
N LEU A 171 4.82 -0.47 11.57
CA LEU A 171 4.49 0.73 12.33
C LEU A 171 5.74 1.53 12.69
N GLN A 172 6.85 0.83 12.97
CA GLN A 172 8.13 1.39 13.37
C GLN A 172 9.26 0.88 12.48
N ASP A 173 10.37 1.57 12.47
CA ASP A 173 11.57 1.10 11.80
C ASP A 173 12.08 -0.19 12.42
N PHE A 174 12.48 -1.11 11.57
CA PHE A 174 12.96 -2.43 11.95
C PHE A 174 14.44 -2.60 11.63
N ASN A 175 15.28 -2.50 12.65
CA ASN A 175 16.74 -2.61 12.50
C ASN A 175 17.27 -4.05 12.50
N GLY A 176 16.39 -5.06 12.55
CA GLY A 176 16.77 -6.48 12.61
C GLY A 176 17.17 -7.10 11.28
N GLN A 177 16.76 -6.51 10.17
CA GLN A 177 17.08 -6.98 8.80
C GLN A 177 17.95 -5.98 8.01
N GLY A 178 18.94 -5.39 8.64
CA GLY A 178 19.73 -4.33 8.03
C GLY A 178 19.03 -2.98 8.14
N VAL A 179 18.81 -2.29 7.01
CA VAL A 179 18.14 -1.00 6.99
C VAL A 179 16.71 -1.18 6.53
N SER A 180 15.77 -1.23 7.46
CA SER A 180 14.34 -1.25 7.18
C SER A 180 13.68 -0.05 7.84
N LEU A 181 13.82 1.13 7.19
CA LEU A 181 13.28 2.41 7.65
C LEU A 181 11.84 2.59 7.17
N VAL A 182 11.01 1.61 7.42
CA VAL A 182 9.66 1.52 6.83
C VAL A 182 8.54 2.01 7.74
N GLY A 183 8.83 2.37 8.98
CA GLY A 183 7.84 2.81 9.94
C GLY A 183 7.51 4.29 9.86
N VAL A 184 6.29 4.68 10.22
CA VAL A 184 5.92 6.07 10.53
C VAL A 184 6.51 6.53 11.87
N LEU A 185 6.92 5.56 12.69
CA LEU A 185 7.70 5.75 13.91
C LEU A 185 9.14 5.30 13.66
N ASN A 186 10.07 5.93 14.35
CA ASN A 186 11.47 5.50 14.33
C ASN A 186 11.68 4.24 15.19
N ALA A 187 12.91 3.70 15.19
CA ALA A 187 13.26 2.49 15.96
C ALA A 187 13.06 2.62 17.48
N PHE A 188 12.85 3.83 18.00
CA PHE A 188 12.59 4.14 19.41
C PHE A 188 11.11 4.42 19.69
N MET A 189 10.22 4.10 18.77
CA MET A 189 8.77 4.35 18.85
C MET A 189 8.39 5.84 18.93
N GLN A 190 9.26 6.72 18.45
CA GLN A 190 8.96 8.13 18.35
C GLN A 190 8.45 8.49 16.96
N SER A 191 7.49 9.43 16.90
CA SER A 191 7.00 9.91 15.62
C SER A 191 8.12 10.57 14.81
N LYS A 192 8.19 10.25 13.52
CA LYS A 192 9.05 10.95 12.56
C LYS A 192 8.50 12.31 12.15
N GLY A 193 7.29 12.69 12.60
CA GLY A 193 6.69 14.01 12.40
C GLY A 193 5.95 14.21 11.08
N PHE A 194 5.79 13.18 10.26
CA PHE A 194 5.16 13.30 8.93
C PHE A 194 3.64 13.17 8.95
N ILE A 195 3.07 12.65 10.04
CA ILE A 195 1.64 12.48 10.18
C ILE A 195 1.23 12.56 11.65
N THR A 196 0.09 13.15 11.91
CA THR A 196 -0.51 13.16 13.25
C THR A 196 -1.39 11.91 13.46
N PRO A 197 -1.66 11.50 14.71
CA PRO A 197 -2.61 10.44 15.00
C PRO A 197 -4.02 10.72 14.47
N GLU A 198 -4.41 11.97 14.40
CA GLU A 198 -5.69 12.43 13.88
C GLU A 198 -5.77 12.19 12.36
N ASP A 199 -4.76 12.60 11.63
CA ASP A 199 -4.69 12.40 10.17
C ASP A 199 -4.61 10.92 9.82
N TRP A 200 -3.84 10.13 10.60
CA TRP A 200 -3.78 8.68 10.42
C TRP A 200 -5.15 8.02 10.55
N ARG A 201 -5.94 8.42 11.56
CA ARG A 201 -7.31 7.94 11.71
C ARG A 201 -8.25 8.35 10.58
N GLY A 202 -7.91 9.36 9.83
CA GLY A 202 -8.66 9.77 8.65
C GLY A 202 -8.79 8.67 7.58
N PHE A 203 -7.79 7.77 7.50
CA PHE A 203 -7.79 6.65 6.54
C PHE A 203 -7.57 5.27 7.18
N CYS A 204 -7.31 5.20 8.47
CA CYS A 204 -7.04 3.95 9.19
C CYS A 204 -7.82 3.93 10.52
N ASP A 205 -9.11 3.73 10.43
CA ASP A 205 -10.02 3.64 11.58
C ASP A 205 -11.10 2.59 11.32
N SER A 206 -11.94 2.36 12.32
CA SER A 206 -13.09 1.44 12.26
C SER A 206 -14.16 1.85 11.26
N ASN A 207 -14.26 3.13 10.92
CA ASN A 207 -15.14 3.65 9.90
C ASN A 207 -14.39 4.69 9.07
N VAL A 208 -14.22 4.42 7.79
CA VAL A 208 -13.48 5.27 6.86
C VAL A 208 -14.30 5.56 5.62
N LEU A 209 -14.43 6.84 5.26
CA LEU A 209 -14.95 7.26 3.98
C LEU A 209 -13.84 7.22 2.93
N LEU A 210 -14.10 6.58 1.82
CA LEU A 210 -13.15 6.32 0.76
C LEU A 210 -13.66 6.95 -0.54
N ALA A 211 -12.78 7.66 -1.24
CA ALA A 211 -13.04 8.14 -2.58
C ALA A 211 -12.39 7.18 -3.60
N LYS A 212 -13.14 6.80 -4.62
CA LYS A 212 -12.65 5.99 -5.74
C LYS A 212 -12.81 6.76 -7.03
N THR A 213 -11.73 6.90 -7.76
CA THR A 213 -11.65 7.59 -9.05
C THR A 213 -10.97 6.67 -10.07
N GLU A 214 -11.17 6.90 -11.35
CA GLU A 214 -10.51 6.14 -12.40
C GLU A 214 -9.00 6.43 -12.49
N LYS A 215 -8.60 7.63 -12.13
CA LYS A 215 -7.20 8.10 -12.16
C LYS A 215 -7.02 9.29 -11.22
N TYR A 216 -5.77 9.64 -10.95
CA TYR A 216 -5.45 10.79 -10.08
C TYR A 216 -5.37 12.12 -10.81
N VAL A 217 -5.06 12.09 -12.10
CA VAL A 217 -4.86 13.31 -12.90
C VAL A 217 -5.85 13.35 -14.04
N PHE A 218 -6.61 14.42 -14.10
CA PHE A 218 -7.62 14.66 -15.14
C PHE A 218 -7.20 15.86 -16.01
N GLY A 219 -7.49 15.78 -17.30
CA GLY A 219 -7.36 16.93 -18.19
C GLY A 219 -8.46 17.98 -17.92
N ALA A 220 -8.24 19.22 -18.33
CA ALA A 220 -9.14 20.32 -18.08
C ALA A 220 -10.57 20.11 -18.65
N GLU A 221 -10.69 19.35 -19.72
CA GLU A 221 -11.98 19.05 -20.39
C GLU A 221 -12.64 17.76 -19.86
N GLU A 222 -11.97 17.02 -18.99
CA GLU A 222 -12.50 15.78 -18.43
C GLU A 222 -13.44 16.06 -17.26
N LYS A 223 -14.47 15.23 -17.15
CA LYS A 223 -15.41 15.28 -16.03
C LYS A 223 -15.14 14.11 -15.09
N PRO A 224 -14.41 14.32 -13.98
CA PRO A 224 -14.13 13.23 -13.05
C PRO A 224 -15.44 12.73 -12.41
N SER A 225 -15.54 11.41 -12.30
CA SER A 225 -16.56 10.75 -11.47
C SER A 225 -15.89 10.23 -10.22
N VAL A 226 -16.48 10.49 -9.07
CA VAL A 226 -15.99 10.03 -7.77
C VAL A 226 -17.05 9.16 -7.13
N GLU A 227 -16.74 7.90 -6.91
CA GLU A 227 -17.55 7.00 -6.11
C GLU A 227 -17.13 7.12 -4.64
N ILE A 228 -18.10 7.34 -3.74
CA ILE A 228 -17.85 7.40 -2.31
C ILE A 228 -18.26 6.08 -1.68
N LEU A 229 -17.31 5.42 -1.03
CA LEU A 229 -17.49 4.17 -0.31
C LEU A 229 -17.35 4.39 1.19
N LEU A 230 -18.03 3.59 1.99
CA LEU A 230 -17.88 3.55 3.44
C LEU A 230 -17.34 2.17 3.83
N SER A 231 -16.09 2.12 4.27
CA SER A 231 -15.55 0.96 4.97
C SER A 231 -15.96 1.02 6.44
N SER A 232 -16.64 0.01 6.94
CA SER A 232 -17.18 0.00 8.30
C SER A 232 -16.91 -1.32 9.01
N TYR A 233 -15.92 -1.31 9.88
CA TYR A 233 -15.57 -2.39 10.80
C TYR A 233 -15.94 -2.07 12.26
N GLY A 234 -16.63 -0.94 12.47
CA GLY A 234 -17.06 -0.47 13.79
C GLY A 234 -18.16 -1.32 14.41
N LYS A 235 -18.36 -1.16 15.72
CA LYS A 235 -19.46 -1.81 16.43
C LYS A 235 -20.79 -1.16 16.02
N GLY A 236 -21.68 -1.97 15.46
CA GLY A 236 -23.02 -1.54 15.05
C GLY A 236 -23.16 -1.32 13.56
N LYS A 237 -24.39 -1.41 13.06
CA LYS A 237 -24.68 -1.17 11.64
C LYS A 237 -25.06 0.28 11.43
N ILE A 238 -24.38 0.93 10.52
CA ILE A 238 -24.81 2.24 10.00
C ILE A 238 -26.02 2.00 9.11
N LYS A 239 -27.18 2.50 9.55
CA LYS A 239 -28.46 2.22 8.87
C LYS A 239 -28.75 3.20 7.74
N SER A 240 -28.34 4.44 7.89
CA SER A 240 -28.53 5.52 6.91
C SER A 240 -27.58 6.65 7.23
N GLY A 241 -27.26 7.45 6.25
CA GLY A 241 -26.43 8.64 6.39
C GLY A 241 -26.37 9.43 5.10
N ALA A 242 -25.91 10.66 5.20
CA ALA A 242 -25.56 11.47 4.06
C ALA A 242 -24.08 11.84 4.14
N VAL A 243 -23.39 11.75 3.02
CA VAL A 243 -22.01 12.21 2.88
C VAL A 243 -22.04 13.64 2.38
N GLN A 244 -21.46 14.54 3.17
CA GLN A 244 -21.25 15.92 2.73
C GLN A 244 -19.89 15.99 2.05
N TYR A 245 -19.82 16.71 0.95
CA TYR A 245 -18.57 16.96 0.24
C TYR A 245 -18.39 18.44 -0.06
N SER A 246 -17.14 18.86 -0.13
CA SER A 246 -16.75 20.17 -0.63
C SER A 246 -15.56 20.03 -1.57
N LEU A 247 -15.63 20.67 -2.72
CA LEU A 247 -14.54 20.78 -3.69
C LEU A 247 -14.18 22.25 -3.82
N ARG A 248 -12.93 22.58 -3.52
CA ARG A 248 -12.46 23.96 -3.51
C ARG A 248 -11.16 24.11 -4.30
N SER A 249 -11.11 25.17 -5.05
CA SER A 249 -9.88 25.71 -5.66
C SER A 249 -9.97 27.24 -5.65
N ASP A 250 -8.99 27.93 -6.20
CA ASP A 250 -9.00 29.39 -6.30
C ASP A 250 -10.19 29.92 -7.11
N GLU A 251 -10.74 29.10 -8.02
CA GLU A 251 -11.84 29.47 -8.91
C GLU A 251 -13.14 28.68 -8.66
N LEU A 252 -13.13 27.71 -7.74
CA LEU A 252 -14.23 26.76 -7.56
C LEU A 252 -14.53 26.53 -6.08
N ASP A 253 -15.79 26.67 -5.71
CA ASP A 253 -16.34 26.24 -4.39
C ASP A 253 -17.66 25.52 -4.60
N ILE A 254 -17.63 24.19 -4.62
CA ILE A 254 -18.79 23.32 -4.75
C ILE A 254 -19.00 22.58 -3.45
N ASN A 255 -20.19 22.67 -2.90
CA ASN A 255 -20.61 21.94 -1.74
C ASN A 255 -21.88 21.13 -2.06
N GLY A 256 -21.96 19.92 -1.53
CA GLY A 256 -23.12 19.09 -1.76
C GLY A 256 -23.25 17.96 -0.74
N SER A 257 -24.31 17.21 -0.90
CA SER A 257 -24.62 16.05 -0.06
C SER A 257 -25.14 14.91 -0.93
N VAL A 258 -24.69 13.70 -0.65
CA VAL A 258 -25.16 12.47 -1.29
C VAL A 258 -25.72 11.55 -0.22
N GLU A 259 -26.97 11.12 -0.40
CA GLU A 259 -27.57 10.13 0.49
C GLU A 259 -26.98 8.73 0.22
N SER A 260 -26.82 7.94 1.28
CA SER A 260 -26.34 6.58 1.12
C SER A 260 -27.36 5.74 0.35
N THR A 261 -26.98 5.22 -0.80
CA THR A 261 -27.71 4.16 -1.46
C THR A 261 -27.23 2.83 -0.89
N ARG A 262 -28.13 2.04 -0.28
CA ARG A 262 -27.76 0.68 0.13
C ARG A 262 -27.57 -0.19 -1.09
N SER A 263 -26.40 -0.78 -1.22
CA SER A 263 -26.19 -1.99 -2.03
C SER A 263 -26.44 -3.24 -1.17
#